data_939ce80199d4a67a9c3081e6d97609cc
#
_entry.id   939ce80199d4a67a9c3081e6d97609cc
#
_cell.length_a   1.000
_cell.length_b   1.000
_cell.length_c   1.000
_cell.angle_alpha   90.00
_cell.angle_beta   90.00
_cell.angle_gamma   90.00
#
_symmetry.space_group_name_H-M   'P 1'
#
loop_
_entity.id
_entity.type
_entity.pdbx_description
1 polymer ?
#
loop_
_entity_poly.entity_id
_entity_poly.type
_entity_poly.pdbx_seq_one_letter_code
_entity_poly.pdbx_strand_id
1 'polypeptide(L)'
;MRTLLLALALTATPAFAQANPQIDYPGFQALTASVAPARETRLIAFDAFKAQAAKPEALLLDARSKDAFARGHIKGAVNLPLTDFTAESLAAVIGANPDRAILIYCNNNFSNHKSPVPLKSAPLALNIQTFINLVGYGYPNVLELADVVDFNDPKVEWVKG
;
A
#
# COMPACT_ATOMS: atom_id res chain seq x y z
N MET A 1 39.22 -15.37 -63.24
CA MET A 1 38.17 -14.47 -62.70
C MET A 1 37.66 -15.04 -61.36
N ARG A 2 37.97 -14.40 -60.24
CA ARG A 2 37.50 -14.81 -58.89
C ARG A 2 36.35 -13.92 -58.53
N THR A 3 35.14 -14.47 -58.43
CA THR A 3 33.94 -13.75 -58.06
C THR A 3 33.93 -13.62 -56.53
N LEU A 4 34.04 -12.39 -56.03
CA LEU A 4 33.94 -12.08 -54.61
C LEU A 4 32.45 -11.95 -54.26
N LEU A 5 31.91 -12.88 -53.47
CA LEU A 5 30.57 -12.79 -52.90
C LEU A 5 30.63 -11.93 -51.63
N LEU A 6 30.06 -10.75 -51.70
CA LEU A 6 29.91 -9.85 -50.55
C LEU A 6 28.68 -10.30 -49.77
N ALA A 7 28.86 -10.91 -48.58
CA ALA A 7 27.77 -11.25 -47.68
C ALA A 7 27.34 -9.97 -46.93
N LEU A 8 26.14 -9.51 -47.23
CA LEU A 8 25.51 -8.40 -46.51
C LEU A 8 24.91 -8.92 -45.17
N ALA A 9 25.58 -8.67 -44.06
CA ALA A 9 25.06 -8.99 -42.74
C ALA A 9 23.95 -7.99 -42.39
N LEU A 10 22.69 -8.42 -42.41
CA LEU A 10 21.57 -7.66 -41.82
C LEU A 10 21.71 -7.68 -40.30
N THR A 11 22.14 -6.58 -39.72
CA THR A 11 22.05 -6.38 -38.27
C THR A 11 20.60 -6.02 -37.93
N ALA A 12 19.85 -6.97 -37.36
CA ALA A 12 18.55 -6.70 -36.78
C ALA A 12 18.74 -5.82 -35.53
N THR A 13 18.36 -4.56 -35.61
CA THR A 13 18.24 -3.70 -34.44
C THR A 13 17.08 -4.21 -33.57
N PRO A 14 17.28 -4.42 -32.27
CA PRO A 14 16.18 -4.80 -31.37
C PRO A 14 15.09 -3.72 -31.43
N ALA A 15 13.87 -4.10 -31.79
CA ALA A 15 12.73 -3.21 -31.68
C ALA A 15 12.38 -3.04 -30.18
N PHE A 16 12.74 -1.92 -29.60
CA PHE A 16 12.25 -1.55 -28.26
C PHE A 16 10.74 -1.26 -28.35
N ALA A 17 9.96 -1.90 -27.47
CA ALA A 17 8.54 -1.60 -27.35
C ALA A 17 8.35 -0.12 -26.98
N GLN A 18 7.37 0.54 -27.59
CA GLN A 18 7.00 1.90 -27.22
C GLN A 18 6.46 1.88 -25.77
N ALA A 19 6.92 2.83 -24.95
CA ALA A 19 6.46 2.93 -23.57
C ALA A 19 4.94 3.21 -23.53
N ASN A 20 4.23 2.51 -22.64
CA ASN A 20 2.81 2.78 -22.40
C ASN A 20 2.67 4.12 -21.62
N PRO A 21 2.03 5.16 -22.20
CA PRO A 21 1.93 6.46 -21.56
C PRO A 21 1.03 6.48 -20.31
N GLN A 22 0.32 5.39 -20.03
CA GLN A 22 -0.51 5.22 -18.83
C GLN A 22 0.24 4.53 -17.67
N ILE A 23 1.53 4.21 -17.87
CA ILE A 23 2.37 3.57 -16.85
C ILE A 23 3.64 4.40 -16.68
N ASP A 24 3.70 5.15 -15.56
CA ASP A 24 4.79 6.05 -15.24
C ASP A 24 5.66 5.53 -14.09
N TYR A 25 6.60 4.64 -14.42
CA TYR A 25 7.55 4.11 -13.43
C TYR A 25 8.48 5.19 -12.84
N PRO A 26 9.06 6.11 -13.64
CA PRO A 26 9.83 7.23 -13.10
C PRO A 26 9.02 8.13 -12.15
N GLY A 27 7.76 8.42 -12.49
CA GLY A 27 6.85 9.18 -11.63
C GLY A 27 6.58 8.46 -10.31
N PHE A 28 6.39 7.14 -10.33
CA PHE A 28 6.26 6.35 -9.11
C PHE A 28 7.53 6.39 -8.23
N GLN A 29 8.71 6.33 -8.83
CA GLN A 29 9.97 6.47 -8.08
C GLN A 29 10.08 7.87 -7.44
N ALA A 30 9.76 8.93 -8.17
CA ALA A 30 9.76 10.30 -7.66
C ALA A 30 8.76 10.48 -6.52
N LEU A 31 7.54 9.97 -6.65
CA LEU A 31 6.51 9.96 -5.60
C LEU A 31 7.02 9.25 -4.35
N THR A 32 7.58 8.05 -4.50
CA THR A 32 8.14 7.25 -3.38
C THR A 32 9.21 8.04 -2.64
N ALA A 33 10.13 8.68 -3.35
CA ALA A 33 11.18 9.51 -2.75
C ALA A 33 10.60 10.72 -2.02
N SER A 34 9.59 11.38 -2.58
CA SER A 34 8.98 12.58 -1.99
C SER A 34 8.19 12.30 -0.71
N VAL A 35 7.57 11.13 -0.57
CA VAL A 35 6.76 10.79 0.61
C VAL A 35 7.58 10.19 1.75
N ALA A 36 8.79 9.69 1.49
CA ALA A 36 9.61 9.00 2.49
C ALA A 36 9.84 9.83 3.78
N PRO A 37 10.24 11.11 3.74
CA PRO A 37 10.44 11.90 4.95
C PRO A 37 9.15 12.13 5.75
N ALA A 38 8.03 12.31 5.06
CA ALA A 38 6.74 12.47 5.72
C ALA A 38 6.32 11.18 6.42
N ARG A 39 6.52 10.02 5.78
CA ARG A 39 6.19 8.71 6.35
C ARG A 39 6.94 8.43 7.65
N GLU A 40 8.22 8.79 7.75
CA GLU A 40 9.03 8.60 8.97
C GLU A 40 8.39 9.26 10.19
N THR A 41 7.76 10.41 10.02
CA THR A 41 7.08 11.15 11.10
C THR A 41 5.65 10.68 11.37
N ARG A 42 5.14 9.75 10.56
CA ARG A 42 3.78 9.23 10.62
C ARG A 42 3.69 7.78 11.12
N LEU A 43 4.81 7.21 11.51
CA LEU A 43 4.89 5.91 12.19
C LEU A 43 4.54 6.12 13.66
N ILE A 44 3.45 5.51 14.15
CA ILE A 44 2.98 5.69 15.51
C ILE A 44 2.85 4.36 16.24
N ALA A 45 3.16 4.36 17.54
CA ALA A 45 3.06 3.19 18.40
C ALA A 45 1.59 2.76 18.59
N PHE A 46 1.36 1.50 18.94
CA PHE A 46 0.04 0.88 18.99
C PHE A 46 -0.97 1.61 19.87
N ASP A 47 -0.56 2.07 21.06
CA ASP A 47 -1.48 2.79 21.97
C ASP A 47 -1.94 4.13 21.35
N ALA A 48 -1.02 4.87 20.72
CA ALA A 48 -1.35 6.10 20.01
C ALA A 48 -2.20 5.81 18.76
N PHE A 49 -1.92 4.74 18.05
CA PHE A 49 -2.69 4.26 16.89
C PHE A 49 -4.15 3.98 17.30
N LYS A 50 -4.36 3.23 18.38
CA LYS A 50 -5.70 2.95 18.90
C LYS A 50 -6.43 4.21 19.35
N ALA A 51 -5.74 5.11 20.06
CA ALA A 51 -6.33 6.37 20.50
C ALA A 51 -6.77 7.25 19.32
N GLN A 52 -6.00 7.29 18.24
CA GLN A 52 -6.38 8.01 17.02
C GLN A 52 -7.52 7.31 16.27
N ALA A 53 -7.50 5.97 16.15
CA ALA A 53 -8.54 5.20 15.47
C ALA A 53 -9.92 5.31 16.19
N ALA A 54 -9.92 5.58 17.48
CA ALA A 54 -11.15 5.76 18.27
C ALA A 54 -11.85 7.12 18.02
N LYS A 55 -11.20 8.07 17.33
CA LYS A 55 -11.80 9.37 17.03
C LYS A 55 -12.87 9.24 15.95
N PRO A 56 -14.05 9.87 16.11
CA PRO A 56 -15.16 9.71 15.17
C PRO A 56 -14.83 10.12 13.73
N GLU A 57 -13.95 11.12 13.57
CA GLU A 57 -13.53 11.64 12.27
C GLU A 57 -12.44 10.79 11.58
N ALA A 58 -11.76 9.90 12.34
CA ALA A 58 -10.69 9.06 11.79
C ALA A 58 -11.26 7.90 10.94
N LEU A 59 -10.43 7.37 10.07
CA LEU A 59 -10.69 6.16 9.31
C LEU A 59 -9.60 5.12 9.61
N LEU A 60 -9.99 3.97 10.13
CA LEU A 60 -9.09 2.81 10.18
C LEU A 60 -9.27 2.00 8.89
N LEU A 61 -8.26 2.02 8.03
CA LEU A 61 -8.29 1.41 6.70
C LEU A 61 -7.46 0.12 6.66
N ASP A 62 -8.09 -0.96 6.24
CA ASP A 62 -7.43 -2.23 5.93
C ASP A 62 -7.37 -2.45 4.42
N ALA A 63 -6.17 -2.32 3.85
CA ALA A 63 -5.94 -2.46 2.42
C ALA A 63 -5.64 -3.90 1.98
N ARG A 64 -5.79 -4.90 2.86
CA ARG A 64 -5.66 -6.31 2.52
C ARG A 64 -6.84 -6.78 1.66
N SER A 65 -6.72 -7.97 1.08
CA SER A 65 -7.82 -8.57 0.31
C SER A 65 -9.09 -8.72 1.15
N LYS A 66 -10.26 -8.68 0.50
CA LYS A 66 -11.58 -8.91 1.13
C LYS A 66 -11.62 -10.22 1.91
N ASP A 67 -11.02 -11.29 1.37
CA ASP A 67 -10.95 -12.59 2.01
C ASP A 67 -10.07 -12.57 3.29
N ALA A 68 -8.92 -11.87 3.28
CA ALA A 68 -8.10 -11.72 4.48
C ALA A 68 -8.83 -10.90 5.56
N PHE A 69 -9.51 -9.83 5.16
CA PHE A 69 -10.32 -8.99 6.05
C PHE A 69 -11.46 -9.78 6.70
N ALA A 70 -12.24 -10.53 5.92
CA ALA A 70 -13.35 -11.32 6.42
C ALA A 70 -12.89 -12.38 7.45
N ARG A 71 -11.69 -12.95 7.26
CA ARG A 71 -11.12 -13.92 8.22
C ARG A 71 -10.62 -13.29 9.51
N GLY A 72 -10.39 -11.99 9.53
CA GLY A 72 -10.05 -11.26 10.74
C GLY A 72 -9.38 -9.92 10.46
N HIS A 73 -9.76 -8.92 11.27
CA HIS A 73 -9.29 -7.53 11.18
C HIS A 73 -9.39 -6.83 12.54
N ILE A 74 -8.77 -5.68 12.70
CA ILE A 74 -8.94 -4.83 13.88
C ILE A 74 -10.36 -4.25 13.86
N LYS A 75 -11.06 -4.35 14.97
CA LYS A 75 -12.45 -3.84 15.14
C LYS A 75 -12.56 -2.38 14.69
N GLY A 76 -13.57 -2.10 13.89
CA GLY A 76 -13.84 -0.76 13.35
C GLY A 76 -13.09 -0.44 12.06
N ALA A 77 -12.24 -1.37 11.56
CA ALA A 77 -11.59 -1.17 10.28
C ALA A 77 -12.58 -1.28 9.11
N VAL A 78 -12.38 -0.44 8.10
CA VAL A 78 -13.07 -0.49 6.82
C VAL A 78 -12.12 -1.10 5.80
N ASN A 79 -12.63 -2.03 4.98
CA ASN A 79 -11.81 -2.69 3.96
C ASN A 79 -11.96 -2.01 2.60
N LEU A 80 -10.84 -1.60 2.04
CA LEU A 80 -10.69 -1.31 0.62
C LEU A 80 -9.35 -1.90 0.16
N PRO A 81 -9.35 -3.02 -0.59
CA PRO A 81 -8.11 -3.62 -1.06
C PRO A 81 -7.28 -2.65 -1.89
N LEU A 82 -5.94 -2.69 -1.73
CA LEU A 82 -5.03 -1.82 -2.50
C LEU A 82 -5.25 -1.93 -4.01
N THR A 83 -5.59 -3.13 -4.49
CA THR A 83 -5.89 -3.39 -5.91
C THR A 83 -7.12 -2.67 -6.43
N ASP A 84 -7.98 -2.21 -5.52
CA ASP A 84 -9.25 -1.54 -5.84
C ASP A 84 -9.14 -0.01 -5.69
N PHE A 85 -7.93 0.54 -5.43
CA PHE A 85 -7.73 1.97 -5.29
C PHE A 85 -7.91 2.69 -6.63
N THR A 86 -8.89 3.55 -6.67
CA THR A 86 -9.12 4.58 -7.69
C THR A 86 -9.50 5.88 -6.99
N ALA A 87 -9.51 6.99 -7.71
CA ALA A 87 -9.97 8.26 -7.14
C ALA A 87 -11.41 8.15 -6.60
N GLU A 88 -12.28 7.45 -7.32
CA GLU A 88 -13.70 7.27 -6.97
C GLU A 88 -13.86 6.35 -5.75
N SER A 89 -13.17 5.20 -5.72
CA SER A 89 -13.30 4.25 -4.61
C SER A 89 -12.74 4.81 -3.31
N LEU A 90 -11.63 5.56 -3.38
CA LEU A 90 -11.05 6.24 -2.23
C LEU A 90 -11.97 7.36 -1.73
N ALA A 91 -12.51 8.19 -2.63
CA ALA A 91 -13.47 9.23 -2.25
C ALA A 91 -14.73 8.66 -1.59
N ALA A 92 -15.22 7.52 -2.07
CA ALA A 92 -16.39 6.84 -1.49
C ALA A 92 -16.14 6.34 -0.06
N VAL A 93 -14.92 5.86 0.26
CA VAL A 93 -14.56 5.31 1.57
C VAL A 93 -14.07 6.39 2.53
N ILE A 94 -13.21 7.30 2.07
CA ILE A 94 -12.59 8.33 2.90
C ILE A 94 -13.55 9.53 3.11
N GLY A 95 -14.37 9.84 2.11
CA GLY A 95 -15.22 11.00 2.09
C GLY A 95 -14.56 12.21 1.43
N ALA A 96 -15.26 13.35 1.47
CA ALA A 96 -14.85 14.57 0.77
C ALA A 96 -13.70 15.35 1.44
N ASN A 97 -13.33 14.99 2.67
CA ASN A 97 -12.25 15.69 3.40
C ASN A 97 -10.89 15.00 3.11
N PRO A 98 -10.00 15.61 2.30
CA PRO A 98 -8.69 15.03 2.00
C PRO A 98 -7.76 15.01 3.22
N ASP A 99 -8.01 15.84 4.24
CA ASP A 99 -7.22 15.94 5.47
C ASP A 99 -7.69 14.97 6.57
N ARG A 100 -8.69 14.13 6.26
CA ARG A 100 -9.15 13.09 7.19
C ARG A 100 -8.00 12.22 7.64
N ALA A 101 -7.89 11.98 8.95
CA ALA A 101 -6.88 11.04 9.47
C ALA A 101 -7.20 9.62 9.01
N ILE A 102 -6.25 8.99 8.30
CA ILE A 102 -6.36 7.61 7.79
C ILE A 102 -5.30 6.78 8.48
N LEU A 103 -5.73 5.82 9.27
CA LEU A 103 -4.85 4.89 9.97
C LEU A 103 -4.74 3.60 9.18
N ILE A 104 -3.51 3.13 8.93
CA ILE A 104 -3.26 1.92 8.15
C ILE A 104 -2.44 0.90 8.93
N TYR A 105 -2.73 -0.37 8.68
CA TYR A 105 -1.98 -1.52 9.15
C TYR A 105 -1.98 -2.63 8.08
N CYS A 106 -1.06 -3.59 8.19
CA CYS A 106 -1.02 -4.72 7.27
C CYS A 106 -0.60 -6.03 7.95
N ASN A 107 -0.39 -7.07 7.17
CA ASN A 107 0.04 -8.38 7.67
C ASN A 107 1.30 -8.31 8.53
N ASN A 108 2.27 -7.45 8.16
CA ASN A 108 3.57 -7.33 8.81
C ASN A 108 3.51 -6.66 10.19
N ASN A 109 2.35 -6.12 10.57
CA ASN A 109 2.12 -5.61 11.92
C ASN A 109 1.73 -6.70 12.93
N PHE A 110 1.70 -7.99 12.51
CA PHE A 110 1.30 -9.07 13.40
C PHE A 110 2.38 -10.13 13.54
N SER A 111 2.70 -10.48 14.80
CA SER A 111 3.70 -11.52 15.16
C SER A 111 3.23 -12.94 14.87
N ASN A 112 1.95 -13.13 14.57
CA ASN A 112 1.34 -14.44 14.36
C ASN A 112 1.81 -15.15 13.09
N HIS A 113 2.18 -14.41 12.03
CA HIS A 113 2.75 -14.90 10.77
C HIS A 113 1.95 -16.03 10.08
N LYS A 114 0.66 -16.16 10.37
CA LYS A 114 -0.25 -17.17 9.81
C LYS A 114 -1.52 -16.51 9.27
N SER A 115 -2.33 -17.28 8.56
CA SER A 115 -3.65 -16.77 8.11
C SER A 115 -4.44 -16.17 9.29
N PRO A 116 -5.07 -14.99 9.12
CA PRO A 116 -5.19 -14.20 7.89
C PRO A 116 -4.06 -13.15 7.68
N VAL A 117 -2.96 -13.22 8.44
CA VAL A 117 -1.84 -12.29 8.43
C VAL A 117 -0.49 -12.96 8.10
N PRO A 118 -0.37 -13.66 6.94
CA PRO A 118 0.93 -14.24 6.56
C PRO A 118 1.96 -13.12 6.38
N LEU A 119 3.18 -13.36 6.92
CA LEU A 119 4.29 -12.42 6.79
C LEU A 119 4.65 -12.20 5.32
N LYS A 120 4.82 -10.95 4.93
CA LYS A 120 5.32 -10.54 3.62
C LYS A 120 6.79 -10.13 3.72
N SER A 121 7.52 -10.22 2.61
CA SER A 121 8.86 -9.65 2.52
C SER A 121 8.83 -8.18 2.97
N ALA A 122 9.75 -7.78 3.85
CA ALA A 122 9.74 -6.45 4.46
C ALA A 122 9.68 -5.29 3.45
N PRO A 123 10.49 -5.27 2.37
CA PRO A 123 10.42 -4.19 1.36
C PRO A 123 9.13 -4.23 0.52
N LEU A 124 8.32 -5.29 0.63
CA LEU A 124 7.05 -5.46 -0.06
C LEU A 124 5.85 -5.42 0.90
N ALA A 125 6.07 -4.93 2.12
CA ALA A 125 4.99 -4.76 3.09
C ALA A 125 3.90 -3.84 2.54
N LEU A 126 2.64 -4.28 2.69
CA LEU A 126 1.50 -3.61 2.07
C LEU A 126 1.34 -2.15 2.56
N ASN A 127 1.73 -1.86 3.81
CA ASN A 127 1.71 -0.49 4.34
C ASN A 127 2.52 0.48 3.48
N ILE A 128 3.69 0.07 2.98
CA ILE A 128 4.53 0.93 2.14
C ILE A 128 3.76 1.39 0.92
N GLN A 129 3.19 0.43 0.19
CA GLN A 129 2.43 0.71 -1.03
C GLN A 129 1.15 1.48 -0.73
N THR A 130 0.44 1.12 0.36
CA THR A 130 -0.79 1.81 0.78
C THR A 130 -0.52 3.27 1.10
N PHE A 131 0.55 3.57 1.87
CA PHE A 131 0.94 4.94 2.22
C PHE A 131 1.24 5.77 0.97
N ILE A 132 2.11 5.25 0.09
CA ILE A 132 2.50 5.94 -1.15
C ILE A 132 1.27 6.23 -2.02
N ASN A 133 0.39 5.24 -2.20
CA ASN A 133 -0.80 5.41 -3.02
C ASN A 133 -1.78 6.43 -2.41
N LEU A 134 -2.08 6.36 -1.12
CA LEU A 134 -2.97 7.33 -0.47
C LEU A 134 -2.46 8.76 -0.66
N VAL A 135 -1.17 9.01 -0.41
CA VAL A 135 -0.58 10.34 -0.63
C VAL A 135 -0.62 10.71 -2.11
N GLY A 136 -0.33 9.79 -3.01
CA GLY A 136 -0.39 10.01 -4.46
C GLY A 136 -1.78 10.37 -4.97
N TYR A 137 -2.84 9.85 -4.32
CA TYR A 137 -4.24 10.21 -4.60
C TYR A 137 -4.71 11.48 -3.86
N GLY A 138 -3.82 12.17 -3.12
CA GLY A 138 -4.14 13.45 -2.47
C GLY A 138 -4.65 13.34 -1.03
N TYR A 139 -4.38 12.22 -0.33
CA TYR A 139 -4.71 12.01 1.08
C TYR A 139 -3.44 12.01 1.94
N PRO A 140 -2.92 13.19 2.37
CA PRO A 140 -1.62 13.28 3.02
C PRO A 140 -1.63 12.89 4.49
N ASN A 141 -2.79 12.85 5.15
CA ASN A 141 -2.90 12.62 6.58
C ASN A 141 -3.01 11.13 6.92
N VAL A 142 -2.02 10.35 6.47
CA VAL A 142 -1.91 8.91 6.74
C VAL A 142 -1.04 8.68 7.97
N LEU A 143 -1.51 7.85 8.90
CA LEU A 143 -0.79 7.37 10.08
C LEU A 143 -0.62 5.85 9.96
N GLU A 144 0.60 5.37 10.14
CA GLU A 144 0.92 3.95 10.00
C GLU A 144 1.24 3.32 11.35
N LEU A 145 0.69 2.14 11.63
CA LEU A 145 1.07 1.37 12.80
C LEU A 145 2.54 0.95 12.69
N ALA A 146 3.37 1.41 13.66
CA ALA A 146 4.79 1.08 13.70
C ALA A 146 5.06 -0.29 14.35
N ASP A 147 4.23 -0.67 15.34
CA ASP A 147 4.48 -1.84 16.15
C ASP A 147 4.10 -3.16 15.47
N VAL A 148 4.71 -4.23 15.97
CA VAL A 148 4.30 -5.61 15.70
C VAL A 148 3.56 -6.13 16.94
N VAL A 149 2.29 -6.48 16.76
CA VAL A 149 1.37 -6.90 17.84
C VAL A 149 0.89 -8.35 17.63
N ASP A 150 0.39 -8.98 18.69
CA ASP A 150 -0.29 -10.27 18.58
C ASP A 150 -1.80 -10.04 18.44
N PHE A 151 -2.43 -10.53 17.36
CA PHE A 151 -3.87 -10.39 17.18
C PHE A 151 -4.70 -11.16 18.26
N ASN A 152 -4.08 -12.07 19.04
CA ASN A 152 -4.73 -12.70 20.17
C ASN A 152 -4.68 -11.83 21.44
N ASP A 153 -3.88 -10.74 21.47
CA ASP A 153 -3.92 -9.79 22.57
C ASP A 153 -5.30 -9.09 22.58
N PRO A 154 -6.04 -9.15 23.71
CA PRO A 154 -7.35 -8.50 23.82
C PRO A 154 -7.32 -7.00 23.47
N LYS A 155 -6.19 -6.32 23.67
CA LYS A 155 -6.03 -4.90 23.33
C LYS A 155 -6.15 -4.62 21.84
N VAL A 156 -5.86 -5.60 20.98
CA VAL A 156 -5.95 -5.47 19.51
C VAL A 156 -7.41 -5.44 19.05
N GLU A 157 -8.31 -6.00 19.84
CA GLU A 157 -9.74 -6.11 19.50
C GLU A 157 -9.95 -6.74 18.12
N TRP A 158 -9.32 -7.91 17.92
CA TRP A 158 -9.42 -8.64 16.66
C TRP A 158 -10.79 -9.26 16.51
N VAL A 159 -11.44 -9.01 15.36
CA VAL A 159 -12.77 -9.53 15.04
C VAL A 159 -12.75 -10.25 13.70
N LYS A 160 -13.75 -11.10 13.48
CA LYS A 160 -14.02 -11.71 12.17
C LYS A 160 -15.22 -11.00 11.53
N GLY A 161 -15.17 -10.88 10.21
CA GLY A 161 -16.26 -10.33 9.40
C GLY A 161 -17.30 -11.37 9.03
#